data_4269a40667142db11d1b621362d2b105
#
_entry.id   4269a40667142db11d1b621362d2b105
#
_cell.length_a   1.000
_cell.length_b   1.000
_cell.length_c   1.000
_cell.angle_alpha   90.00
_cell.angle_beta   90.00
_cell.angle_gamma   90.00
#
_symmetry.space_group_name_H-M   'P 1'
#
loop_
_entity.id
_entity.type
_entity.pdbx_description
1 polymer ?
#
loop_
_entity_poly.entity_id
_entity_poly.type
_entity_poly.pdbx_seq_one_letter_code
_entity_poly.pdbx_strand_id
1 'polypeptide(L)'
;MNQDYIKPDNWSIIEEEFDVERVKSSESLFSIGNGAMGQRANFEESYSGPTFQGSYIAGIYYPDKTKVGWWKNGYPKYFAKVLNAPNWIGIDIEVNGENFDLFTCTQVKNFKRELNMKEGWYNRSFEATLANGTEIAVNVRRFLSITLDEVGFINYEIKKPLGGREKKKKNYSF
;
A
#
# COMPACT_ATOMS: atom_id res chain seq x y z
N MET A 1 -5.36 6.19 -20.85
CA MET A 1 -5.59 5.75 -19.47
C MET A 1 -6.97 6.25 -19.08
N ASN A 2 -7.87 5.35 -18.77
CA ASN A 2 -9.21 5.75 -18.30
C ASN A 2 -9.06 6.30 -16.88
N GLN A 3 -9.26 7.60 -16.68
CA GLN A 3 -9.11 8.27 -15.38
C GLN A 3 -10.34 8.09 -14.47
N ASP A 4 -11.40 7.46 -14.98
CA ASP A 4 -12.70 7.35 -14.30
C ASP A 4 -12.77 6.26 -13.23
N TYR A 5 -11.65 5.62 -12.87
CA TYR A 5 -11.63 4.58 -11.84
C TYR A 5 -11.55 5.16 -10.41
N ILE A 6 -11.22 6.44 -10.28
CA ILE A 6 -11.22 7.16 -9.00
C ILE A 6 -12.57 7.82 -8.82
N LYS A 7 -13.25 7.48 -7.73
CA LYS A 7 -14.52 8.08 -7.34
C LYS A 7 -14.25 9.13 -6.26
N PRO A 8 -14.44 10.42 -6.58
CA PRO A 8 -14.32 11.46 -5.57
C PRO A 8 -15.59 11.50 -4.70
N ASP A 9 -15.38 11.74 -3.42
CA ASP A 9 -16.39 12.15 -2.46
C ASP A 9 -15.97 13.47 -1.81
N ASN A 10 -16.79 14.09 -0.97
CA ASN A 10 -16.51 15.42 -0.41
C ASN A 10 -15.12 15.53 0.24
N TRP A 11 -14.67 14.48 0.92
CA TRP A 11 -13.40 14.44 1.65
C TRP A 11 -12.59 13.17 1.40
N SER A 12 -13.04 12.32 0.49
CA SER A 12 -12.37 11.05 0.17
C SER A 12 -12.15 10.90 -1.32
N ILE A 13 -11.08 10.22 -1.67
CA ILE A 13 -10.93 9.59 -2.97
C ILE A 13 -11.00 8.08 -2.77
N ILE A 14 -11.70 7.41 -3.69
CA ILE A 14 -12.02 5.99 -3.58
C ILE A 14 -11.66 5.30 -4.89
N GLU A 15 -10.97 4.17 -4.80
CA GLU A 15 -10.79 3.22 -5.90
C GLU A 15 -11.49 1.92 -5.54
N GLU A 16 -12.29 1.42 -6.45
CA GLU A 16 -12.89 0.10 -6.40
C GLU A 16 -12.28 -0.75 -7.51
N GLU A 17 -12.24 -2.06 -7.30
CA GLU A 17 -11.58 -3.04 -8.16
C GLU A 17 -10.05 -3.04 -8.11
N PHE A 18 -9.48 -4.24 -8.08
CA PHE A 18 -8.05 -4.46 -8.15
C PHE A 18 -7.61 -4.58 -9.61
N ASP A 19 -6.71 -3.69 -10.02
CA ASP A 19 -6.13 -3.71 -11.37
C ASP A 19 -4.61 -3.49 -11.25
N VAL A 20 -3.85 -4.49 -11.67
CA VAL A 20 -2.37 -4.49 -11.62
C VAL A 20 -1.78 -3.31 -12.38
N GLU A 21 -2.36 -2.92 -13.50
CA GLU A 21 -1.88 -1.80 -14.32
C GLU A 21 -2.04 -0.44 -13.63
N ARG A 22 -2.94 -0.34 -12.66
CA ARG A 22 -3.22 0.89 -11.91
C ARG A 22 -2.42 1.00 -10.62
N VAL A 23 -1.83 -0.10 -10.12
CA VAL A 23 -1.17 -0.14 -8.81
C VAL A 23 -0.20 1.02 -8.63
N LYS A 24 0.73 1.22 -9.58
CA LYS A 24 1.75 2.29 -9.47
C LYS A 24 1.17 3.70 -9.41
N SER A 25 0.09 3.96 -10.14
CA SER A 25 -0.61 5.25 -10.13
C SER A 25 -1.35 5.45 -8.81
N SER A 26 -2.06 4.43 -8.37
CA SER A 26 -2.82 4.45 -7.12
C SER A 26 -1.92 4.55 -5.89
N GLU A 27 -0.73 3.94 -5.91
CA GLU A 27 0.28 4.13 -4.86
C GLU A 27 0.66 5.61 -4.66
N SER A 28 0.63 6.40 -5.74
CA SER A 28 0.88 7.84 -5.66
C SER A 28 -0.34 8.63 -5.19
N LEU A 29 -1.51 8.32 -5.74
CA LEU A 29 -2.74 9.07 -5.48
C LEU A 29 -3.22 8.93 -4.04
N PHE A 30 -3.03 7.77 -3.43
CA PHE A 30 -3.47 7.47 -2.06
C PHE A 30 -2.37 7.62 -1.02
N SER A 31 -1.31 8.38 -1.33
CA SER A 31 -0.20 8.64 -0.40
C SER A 31 -0.66 9.44 0.82
N ILE A 32 -0.04 9.19 1.96
CA ILE A 32 -0.24 9.94 3.20
C ILE A 32 1.06 10.59 3.65
N GLY A 33 0.97 11.71 4.37
CA GLY A 33 2.12 12.42 4.92
C GLY A 33 1.73 13.33 6.08
N ASN A 34 2.69 13.62 6.98
CA ASN A 34 2.52 14.52 8.11
C ASN A 34 3.54 15.68 8.14
N GLY A 35 4.30 15.84 7.05
CA GLY A 35 5.37 16.83 6.95
C GLY A 35 6.76 16.31 7.34
N ALA A 36 6.86 15.40 8.31
CA ALA A 36 8.11 14.73 8.69
C ALA A 36 8.27 13.36 8.01
N MET A 37 7.18 12.66 7.81
CA MET A 37 7.14 11.37 7.12
C MET A 37 6.18 11.41 5.94
N GLY A 38 6.49 10.63 4.90
CA GLY A 38 5.63 10.38 3.76
C GLY A 38 5.62 8.90 3.40
N GLN A 39 4.44 8.37 3.08
CA GLN A 39 4.26 6.97 2.70
C GLN A 39 3.36 6.85 1.49
N ARG A 40 3.84 6.20 0.45
CA ARG A 40 3.02 5.83 -0.71
C ARG A 40 2.03 4.73 -0.31
N ALA A 41 0.95 4.61 -1.08
CA ALA A 41 -0.08 3.60 -0.81
C ALA A 41 0.34 2.19 -1.25
N ASN A 42 1.58 1.80 -0.96
CA ASN A 42 2.06 0.43 -1.15
C ASN A 42 1.26 -0.54 -0.27
N PHE A 43 1.25 -1.80 -0.67
CA PHE A 43 0.67 -2.87 0.14
C PHE A 43 1.54 -3.15 1.35
N GLU A 44 0.90 -3.49 2.44
CA GLU A 44 1.54 -3.90 3.69
C GLU A 44 2.05 -5.33 3.60
N GLU A 45 1.25 -6.22 3.01
CA GLU A 45 1.64 -7.60 2.68
C GLU A 45 2.60 -7.67 1.48
N SER A 46 3.19 -8.82 1.28
CA SER A 46 4.02 -9.09 0.10
C SER A 46 3.22 -8.85 -1.19
N TYR A 47 3.89 -8.23 -2.14
CA TYR A 47 3.36 -7.99 -3.48
C TYR A 47 4.49 -8.07 -4.51
N SER A 48 4.54 -9.18 -5.26
CA SER A 48 5.55 -9.42 -6.29
C SER A 48 5.25 -8.77 -7.65
N GLY A 49 4.10 -8.11 -7.77
CA GLY A 49 3.69 -7.39 -8.97
C GLY A 49 4.36 -6.03 -9.15
N PRO A 50 3.99 -5.30 -10.21
CA PRO A 50 4.52 -3.97 -10.50
C PRO A 50 4.18 -2.96 -9.39
N THR A 51 5.21 -2.39 -8.75
CA THR A 51 5.07 -1.44 -7.64
C THR A 51 6.15 -0.36 -7.70
N PHE A 52 5.89 0.80 -7.07
CA PHE A 52 6.87 1.81 -6.73
C PHE A 52 6.82 2.06 -5.22
N GLN A 53 7.59 1.28 -4.48
CA GLN A 53 7.69 1.50 -3.04
C GLN A 53 8.25 2.87 -2.70
N GLY A 54 7.68 3.50 -1.67
CA GLY A 54 8.14 4.79 -1.21
C GLY A 54 7.75 5.05 0.25
N SER A 55 8.76 5.03 1.10
CA SER A 55 8.73 5.52 2.48
C SER A 55 9.74 6.66 2.56
N TYR A 56 9.35 7.81 3.05
CA TYR A 56 10.18 9.01 3.03
C TYR A 56 10.22 9.64 4.41
N ILE A 57 11.39 10.16 4.77
CA ILE A 57 11.62 10.93 6.00
C ILE A 57 12.22 12.27 5.61
N ALA A 58 11.67 13.35 6.12
CA ALA A 58 12.16 14.70 5.86
C ALA A 58 13.62 14.86 6.28
N GLY A 59 14.41 15.54 5.45
CA GLY A 59 15.84 15.76 5.71
C GLY A 59 16.76 14.61 5.29
N ILE A 60 16.23 13.48 4.83
CA ILE A 60 17.04 12.37 4.31
C ILE A 60 17.12 12.46 2.79
N TYR A 61 18.28 12.82 2.30
CA TYR A 61 18.57 12.96 0.87
C TYR A 61 20.04 12.74 0.54
N TYR A 62 20.29 12.47 -0.73
CA TYR A 62 21.62 12.31 -1.28
C TYR A 62 21.97 13.50 -2.18
N PRO A 63 23.14 14.15 -2.01
CA PRO A 63 23.61 15.20 -2.92
C PRO A 63 24.12 14.58 -4.22
N ASP A 64 23.34 14.69 -5.29
CA ASP A 64 23.75 14.22 -6.62
C ASP A 64 24.24 15.38 -7.49
N LYS A 65 25.29 15.13 -8.27
CA LYS A 65 25.79 16.14 -9.20
C LYS A 65 24.74 16.49 -10.24
N THR A 66 24.59 17.78 -10.50
CA THR A 66 23.75 18.27 -11.58
C THR A 66 24.25 17.75 -12.92
N LYS A 67 23.42 16.95 -13.60
CA LYS A 67 23.64 16.47 -14.96
C LYS A 67 22.58 17.08 -15.86
N VAL A 68 22.98 18.13 -16.59
CA VAL A 68 22.12 18.78 -17.59
C VAL A 68 22.82 18.70 -18.94
N GLY A 69 22.09 18.50 -20.03
CA GLY A 69 22.64 18.43 -21.39
C GLY A 69 23.16 19.79 -21.89
N TRP A 70 22.89 20.83 -21.14
CA TRP A 70 23.34 22.20 -21.39
C TRP A 70 23.60 22.92 -20.07
N TRP A 71 24.60 23.80 -20.04
CA TRP A 71 24.91 24.62 -18.87
C TRP A 71 24.05 25.88 -18.87
N LYS A 72 23.48 26.21 -17.68
CA LYS A 72 22.82 27.47 -17.44
C LYS A 72 23.34 28.10 -16.15
N ASN A 73 23.69 29.39 -16.22
CA ASN A 73 24.09 30.16 -15.04
C ASN A 73 23.04 30.06 -13.94
N GLY A 74 23.46 29.80 -12.72
CA GLY A 74 22.58 29.69 -11.56
C GLY A 74 22.10 28.30 -11.21
N TYR A 75 22.46 27.26 -12.00
CA TYR A 75 22.20 25.90 -11.55
C TYR A 75 23.10 25.53 -10.37
N PRO A 76 22.56 24.88 -9.34
CA PRO A 76 23.36 24.38 -8.23
C PRO A 76 24.31 23.27 -8.73
N LYS A 77 25.46 23.14 -8.12
CA LYS A 77 26.41 22.07 -8.42
C LYS A 77 25.86 20.66 -8.07
N TYR A 78 24.99 20.60 -7.09
CA TYR A 78 24.35 19.38 -6.61
C TYR A 78 22.85 19.60 -6.43
N PHE A 79 22.06 18.57 -6.71
CA PHE A 79 20.64 18.49 -6.31
C PHE A 79 20.50 17.55 -5.12
N ALA A 80 19.57 17.84 -4.24
CA ALA A 80 19.13 16.92 -3.19
C ALA A 80 18.17 15.89 -3.80
N LYS A 81 18.58 14.63 -3.84
CA LYS A 81 17.70 13.51 -4.21
C LYS A 81 17.13 12.90 -2.97
N VAL A 82 15.81 12.87 -2.88
CA VAL A 82 15.12 12.17 -1.81
C VAL A 82 15.42 10.68 -1.89
N LEU A 83 15.79 10.10 -0.76
CA LEU A 83 16.05 8.67 -0.63
C LEU A 83 14.82 7.96 -0.01
N ASN A 84 14.60 6.73 -0.43
CA ASN A 84 13.68 5.85 0.30
C ASN A 84 14.24 5.54 1.69
N ALA A 85 13.41 5.71 2.70
CA ALA A 85 13.64 5.21 4.03
C ALA A 85 13.36 3.69 4.09
N PRO A 86 13.71 3.00 5.19
CA PRO A 86 13.29 1.62 5.40
C PRO A 86 11.78 1.44 5.25
N ASN A 87 11.37 0.31 4.67
CA ASN A 87 9.95 -0.04 4.54
C ASN A 87 9.39 -0.41 5.92
N TRP A 88 8.74 0.54 6.59
CA TRP A 88 8.16 0.35 7.91
C TRP A 88 6.75 -0.26 7.89
N ILE A 89 6.11 -0.31 6.71
CA ILE A 89 4.76 -0.85 6.58
C ILE A 89 4.74 -2.34 6.26
N GLY A 90 5.88 -2.93 5.85
CA GLY A 90 5.94 -4.32 5.40
C GLY A 90 5.61 -5.30 6.51
N ILE A 91 4.68 -6.23 6.25
CA ILE A 91 4.24 -7.29 7.14
C ILE A 91 4.35 -8.61 6.38
N ASP A 92 5.16 -9.54 6.89
CA ASP A 92 5.21 -10.91 6.36
C ASP A 92 4.05 -11.72 6.93
N ILE A 93 3.24 -12.27 6.05
CA ILE A 93 2.00 -12.96 6.40
C ILE A 93 2.02 -14.36 5.80
N GLU A 94 1.82 -15.36 6.64
CA GLU A 94 1.63 -16.76 6.23
C GLU A 94 0.22 -17.22 6.60
N VAL A 95 -0.46 -17.84 5.66
CA VAL A 95 -1.81 -18.39 5.86
C VAL A 95 -1.84 -19.84 5.44
N ASN A 96 -2.06 -20.75 6.41
CA ASN A 96 -2.07 -22.20 6.18
C ASN A 96 -0.82 -22.73 5.47
N GLY A 97 0.38 -22.22 5.84
CA GLY A 97 1.66 -22.66 5.28
C GLY A 97 2.00 -22.04 3.92
N GLU A 98 1.25 -21.06 3.45
CA GLU A 98 1.51 -20.32 2.22
C GLU A 98 1.73 -18.84 2.53
N ASN A 99 2.82 -18.28 1.98
CA ASN A 99 3.08 -16.85 2.07
C ASN A 99 2.02 -16.10 1.27
N PHE A 100 1.39 -15.13 1.92
CA PHE A 100 0.38 -14.31 1.29
C PHE A 100 1.04 -13.23 0.43
N ASP A 101 0.87 -13.35 -0.88
CA ASP A 101 1.24 -12.36 -1.87
C ASP A 101 0.00 -12.02 -2.71
N LEU A 102 -0.45 -10.78 -2.63
CA LEU A 102 -1.68 -10.36 -3.32
C LEU A 102 -1.61 -10.54 -4.84
N PHE A 103 -0.41 -10.43 -5.44
CA PHE A 103 -0.23 -10.60 -6.89
C PHE A 103 -0.43 -12.04 -7.35
N THR A 104 -0.12 -13.02 -6.50
CA THR A 104 -0.22 -14.46 -6.83
C THR A 104 -1.57 -15.06 -6.46
N CYS A 105 -2.46 -14.29 -5.84
CA CYS A 105 -3.81 -14.76 -5.53
C CYS A 105 -4.56 -15.14 -6.80
N THR A 106 -5.29 -16.25 -6.74
CA THR A 106 -6.11 -16.73 -7.87
C THR A 106 -7.33 -15.86 -8.13
N GLN A 107 -7.80 -15.14 -7.10
CA GLN A 107 -8.90 -14.22 -7.18
C GLN A 107 -8.79 -13.12 -6.14
N VAL A 108 -9.12 -11.88 -6.53
CA VAL A 108 -9.31 -10.75 -5.63
C VAL A 108 -10.71 -10.18 -5.89
N LYS A 109 -11.51 -10.02 -4.83
CA LYS A 109 -12.89 -9.51 -4.89
C LYS A 109 -13.09 -8.37 -3.91
N ASN A 110 -14.12 -7.58 -4.13
CA ASN A 110 -14.58 -6.54 -3.21
C ASN A 110 -13.45 -5.60 -2.82
N PHE A 111 -12.48 -5.40 -3.73
CA PHE A 111 -11.36 -4.52 -3.50
C PHE A 111 -11.83 -3.08 -3.42
N LYS A 112 -11.43 -2.42 -2.34
CA LYS A 112 -11.65 -0.99 -2.15
C LYS A 112 -10.43 -0.40 -1.46
N ARG A 113 -9.96 0.75 -1.96
CA ARG A 113 -9.06 1.63 -1.19
C ARG A 113 -9.67 3.02 -1.10
N GLU A 114 -9.43 3.66 0.03
CA GLU A 114 -9.97 4.98 0.34
C GLU A 114 -8.92 5.80 1.07
N LEU A 115 -8.72 7.04 0.60
CA LEU A 115 -7.98 8.06 1.31
C LEU A 115 -8.99 9.08 1.83
N ASN A 116 -9.14 9.17 3.15
CA ASN A 116 -9.96 10.18 3.80
C ASN A 116 -9.08 11.37 4.20
N MET A 117 -9.23 12.46 3.46
CA MET A 117 -8.43 13.67 3.64
C MET A 117 -8.90 14.52 4.85
N LYS A 118 -10.12 14.34 5.30
CA LYS A 118 -10.66 15.05 6.48
C LYS A 118 -10.05 14.51 7.77
N GLU A 119 -9.91 13.21 7.86
CA GLU A 119 -9.44 12.52 9.06
C GLU A 119 -7.98 12.06 8.93
N GLY A 120 -7.38 12.16 7.74
CA GLY A 120 -5.98 11.87 7.50
C GLY A 120 -5.61 10.38 7.56
N TRP A 121 -6.51 9.48 7.13
CA TRP A 121 -6.22 8.05 7.08
C TRP A 121 -6.40 7.45 5.68
N TYR A 122 -5.68 6.37 5.46
CA TYR A 122 -5.81 5.47 4.32
C TYR A 122 -6.41 4.15 4.78
N ASN A 123 -7.40 3.64 4.07
CA ASN A 123 -7.99 2.32 4.30
C ASN A 123 -8.01 1.49 3.03
N ARG A 124 -7.81 0.18 3.17
CA ARG A 124 -7.92 -0.79 2.10
C ARG A 124 -8.60 -2.05 2.59
N SER A 125 -9.53 -2.56 1.81
CA SER A 125 -10.23 -3.81 2.11
C SER A 125 -10.42 -4.65 0.85
N PHE A 126 -10.38 -5.95 0.99
CA PHE A 126 -10.63 -6.90 -0.10
C PHE A 126 -10.83 -8.31 0.44
N GLU A 127 -11.31 -9.18 -0.45
CA GLU A 127 -11.31 -10.62 -0.26
C GLU A 127 -10.37 -11.25 -1.27
N ALA A 128 -9.59 -12.24 -0.87
CA ALA A 128 -8.65 -12.94 -1.75
C ALA A 128 -8.74 -14.46 -1.58
N THR A 129 -8.49 -15.16 -2.68
CA THR A 129 -8.30 -16.61 -2.69
C THR A 129 -6.84 -16.91 -3.02
N LEU A 130 -6.12 -17.51 -2.10
CA LEU A 130 -4.74 -17.92 -2.27
C LEU A 130 -4.63 -19.11 -3.25
N ALA A 131 -3.41 -19.43 -3.71
CA ALA A 131 -3.18 -20.54 -4.63
C ALA A 131 -3.60 -21.90 -4.05
N ASN A 132 -3.48 -22.08 -2.73
CA ASN A 132 -3.95 -23.28 -2.03
C ASN A 132 -5.47 -23.34 -1.82
N GLY A 133 -6.21 -22.36 -2.34
CA GLY A 133 -7.66 -22.26 -2.24
C GLY A 133 -8.16 -21.72 -0.90
N THR A 134 -7.26 -21.21 -0.04
CA THR A 134 -7.67 -20.55 1.21
C THR A 134 -8.27 -19.18 0.89
N GLU A 135 -9.45 -18.91 1.42
CA GLU A 135 -10.12 -17.61 1.28
C GLU A 135 -9.88 -16.77 2.52
N ILE A 136 -9.53 -15.52 2.33
CA ILE A 136 -9.31 -14.51 3.38
C ILE A 136 -10.02 -13.21 3.03
N ALA A 137 -10.43 -12.49 4.06
CA ALA A 137 -10.87 -11.10 3.99
C ALA A 137 -9.87 -10.24 4.75
N VAL A 138 -9.37 -9.20 4.11
CA VAL A 138 -8.36 -8.28 4.65
C VAL A 138 -8.97 -6.90 4.81
N ASN A 139 -8.69 -6.26 5.93
CA ASN A 139 -8.96 -4.84 6.14
C ASN A 139 -7.74 -4.19 6.78
N VAL A 140 -7.25 -3.13 6.15
CA VAL A 140 -6.07 -2.40 6.60
C VAL A 140 -6.40 -0.94 6.72
N ARG A 141 -6.02 -0.35 7.85
CA ARG A 141 -6.07 1.09 8.05
C ARG A 141 -4.73 1.61 8.53
N ARG A 142 -4.27 2.70 7.96
CA ARG A 142 -3.05 3.37 8.43
C ARG A 142 -3.17 4.88 8.38
N PHE A 143 -2.39 5.53 9.24
CA PHE A 143 -2.22 6.98 9.27
C PHE A 143 -0.83 7.35 9.81
N LEU A 144 -0.44 8.59 9.58
CA LEU A 144 0.74 9.20 10.19
C LEU A 144 0.27 10.22 11.24
N SER A 145 0.86 10.19 12.42
CA SER A 145 0.51 11.12 13.49
C SER A 145 0.96 12.54 13.15
N ILE A 146 0.10 13.52 13.40
CA ILE A 146 0.43 14.96 13.26
C ILE A 146 1.08 15.50 14.54
N THR A 147 0.82 14.88 15.69
CA THR A 147 1.32 15.32 16.99
C THR A 147 2.62 14.66 17.39
N LEU A 148 2.91 13.50 16.85
CA LEU A 148 4.14 12.74 17.03
C LEU A 148 4.70 12.42 15.64
N ASP A 149 5.56 13.29 15.16
CA ASP A 149 6.02 13.33 13.77
C ASP A 149 6.69 12.02 13.31
N GLU A 150 7.26 11.25 14.23
CA GLU A 150 7.98 10.01 13.97
C GLU A 150 7.10 8.76 14.09
N VAL A 151 5.78 8.92 14.31
CA VAL A 151 4.88 7.79 14.54
C VAL A 151 3.94 7.57 13.38
N GLY A 152 4.03 6.37 12.78
CA GLY A 152 3.05 5.81 11.87
C GLY A 152 2.27 4.68 12.55
N PHE A 153 1.02 4.50 12.17
CA PHE A 153 0.13 3.49 12.74
C PHE A 153 -0.48 2.62 11.64
N ILE A 154 -0.50 1.30 11.88
CA ILE A 154 -1.14 0.32 11.00
C ILE A 154 -2.04 -0.57 11.85
N ASN A 155 -3.30 -0.70 11.45
CA ASN A 155 -4.19 -1.76 11.90
C ASN A 155 -4.41 -2.72 10.72
N TYR A 156 -3.96 -3.96 10.85
CA TYR A 156 -4.08 -4.99 9.83
C TYR A 156 -4.93 -6.14 10.35
N GLU A 157 -6.06 -6.39 9.72
CA GLU A 157 -6.99 -7.45 10.10
C GLU A 157 -7.13 -8.48 8.99
N ILE A 158 -6.99 -9.75 9.34
CA ILE A 158 -7.29 -10.88 8.48
C ILE A 158 -8.42 -11.68 9.11
N LYS A 159 -9.44 -11.97 8.33
CA LYS A 159 -10.60 -12.76 8.75
C LYS A 159 -10.94 -13.79 7.68
N LYS A 160 -11.66 -14.84 8.07
CA LYS A 160 -12.33 -15.70 7.11
C LYS A 160 -13.48 -14.90 6.48
N PRO A 161 -13.71 -14.92 5.16
CA PRO A 161 -14.81 -14.19 4.54
C PRO A 161 -16.16 -14.60 5.11
N LEU A 162 -17.07 -13.65 5.27
CA LEU A 162 -18.45 -13.90 5.65
C LEU A 162 -19.15 -14.67 4.53
N GLY A 163 -19.42 -15.95 4.74
CA GLY A 163 -20.08 -16.83 3.76
C GLY A 163 -19.24 -17.98 3.22
N GLY A 164 -17.97 -18.09 3.58
CA GLY A 164 -17.14 -19.24 3.25
C GLY A 164 -17.66 -20.51 3.94
N ARG A 165 -17.97 -21.57 3.17
CA ARG A 165 -18.32 -22.87 3.72
C ARG A 165 -17.20 -23.37 4.62
N GLU A 166 -17.50 -23.67 5.88
CA GLU A 166 -16.55 -24.39 6.73
C GLU A 166 -16.23 -25.73 6.10
N LYS A 167 -15.02 -25.90 5.58
CA LYS A 167 -14.49 -27.25 5.34
C LYS A 167 -14.27 -27.86 6.72
N LYS A 168 -15.18 -28.75 7.15
CA LYS A 168 -15.03 -29.55 8.36
C LYS A 168 -13.68 -30.27 8.27
N LYS A 169 -12.74 -29.93 9.16
CA LYS A 169 -11.54 -30.74 9.37
C LYS A 169 -12.01 -32.13 9.79
N LYS A 170 -11.80 -33.14 8.96
CA LYS A 170 -11.89 -34.53 9.39
C LYS A 170 -10.65 -34.80 10.25
N ASN A 171 -10.84 -34.83 11.55
CA ASN A 171 -9.84 -35.36 12.46
C ASN A 171 -9.79 -36.88 12.25
N TYR A 172 -8.71 -37.38 11.69
CA TYR A 172 -8.36 -38.79 11.77
C TYR A 172 -7.56 -38.98 13.06
N SER A 173 -8.16 -39.63 14.07
CA SER A 173 -7.44 -40.22 15.19
C SER A 173 -6.98 -41.60 14.77
N PHE A 174 -5.69 -41.87 14.84
CA PHE A 174 -5.11 -43.22 14.85
C PHE A 174 -4.87 -43.64 16.30
#